data_05aefa12d14d2e9d392ec4b421284a52
#
_entry.id   05aefa12d14d2e9d392ec4b421284a52
#
_cell.length_a   1.000
_cell.length_b   1.000
_cell.length_c   1.000
_cell.angle_alpha   90.00
_cell.angle_beta   90.00
_cell.angle_gamma   90.00
#
_symmetry.space_group_name_H-M   'P 1'
#
loop_
_entity.id
_entity.type
_entity.pdbx_description
1 polymer ?
#
loop_
_entity_poly.entity_id
_entity_poly.type
_entity_poly.pdbx_seq_one_letter_code
_entity_poly.pdbx_strand_id
1 'polypeptide(L)'
;MGASREMAVQQVHELIYESCLTLNAEKWNDYLELCDKAVFNYSIVNYSPEIRRDQCWMERDYKGLKSIFDLLPKHNSDRSQLTRHATVYKVGFDPEQNVANALTLVTIYRTQLDGINSHFESGATSLFAVGKYMDVIGLDAGKANLKKRVVALDTRQVDIGSHYPL
;
A
#
# COMPACT_ATOMS: atom_id res chain seq x y z
N MET A 1 29.51 11.22 -4.70
CA MET A 1 28.44 11.18 -3.68
C MET A 1 27.05 11.58 -4.22
N GLY A 2 26.92 12.61 -5.05
CA GLY A 2 25.61 13.03 -5.60
C GLY A 2 24.90 11.96 -6.44
N ALA A 3 25.54 11.42 -7.45
CA ALA A 3 24.96 10.43 -8.36
C ALA A 3 24.46 9.15 -7.67
N SER A 4 25.15 8.67 -6.63
CA SER A 4 24.73 7.50 -5.86
C SER A 4 23.45 7.76 -5.07
N ARG A 5 23.27 8.96 -4.52
CA ARG A 5 22.06 9.34 -3.79
C ARG A 5 20.86 9.55 -4.73
N GLU A 6 21.07 10.17 -5.86
CA GLU A 6 20.03 10.35 -6.88
C GLU A 6 19.52 9.01 -7.39
N MET A 7 20.42 8.07 -7.69
CA MET A 7 20.03 6.71 -8.08
C MET A 7 19.22 6.01 -6.99
N ALA A 8 19.60 6.14 -5.72
CA ALA A 8 18.87 5.55 -4.62
C ALA A 8 17.47 6.18 -4.47
N VAL A 9 17.33 7.49 -4.63
CA VAL A 9 16.01 8.17 -4.64
C VAL A 9 15.16 7.66 -5.78
N GLN A 10 15.72 7.52 -6.97
CA GLN A 10 15.00 7.00 -8.13
C GLN A 10 14.52 5.56 -7.87
N GLN A 11 15.37 4.68 -7.35
CA GLN A 11 14.98 3.30 -7.00
C GLN A 11 13.83 3.26 -5.98
N VAL A 12 13.84 4.15 -4.98
CA VAL A 12 12.76 4.27 -4.01
C VAL A 12 11.44 4.69 -4.68
N HIS A 13 11.48 5.69 -5.56
CA HIS A 13 10.30 6.14 -6.31
C HIS A 13 9.76 5.03 -7.20
N GLU A 14 10.62 4.36 -7.97
CA GLU A 14 10.24 3.25 -8.85
C GLU A 14 9.58 2.13 -8.06
N LEU A 15 10.15 1.71 -6.92
CA LEU A 15 9.58 0.69 -6.06
C LEU A 15 8.18 1.06 -5.55
N ILE A 16 8.01 2.29 -5.05
CA ILE A 16 6.73 2.74 -4.51
C ILE A 16 5.67 2.78 -5.61
N TYR A 17 5.98 3.35 -6.76
CA TYR A 17 5.02 3.42 -7.86
C TYR A 17 4.71 2.04 -8.46
N GLU A 18 5.70 1.16 -8.58
CA GLU A 18 5.49 -0.23 -9.00
C GLU A 18 4.59 -0.97 -8.01
N SER A 19 4.76 -0.73 -6.70
CA SER A 19 3.88 -1.30 -5.68
C SER A 19 2.42 -0.85 -5.85
N CYS A 20 2.19 0.39 -6.23
CA CYS A 20 0.84 0.88 -6.52
C CYS A 20 0.27 0.26 -7.81
N LEU A 21 1.08 0.14 -8.86
CA LEU A 21 0.66 -0.45 -10.13
C LEU A 21 0.29 -1.93 -9.98
N THR A 22 1.08 -2.70 -9.24
CA THR A 22 0.79 -4.12 -8.99
C THR A 22 -0.48 -4.30 -8.18
N LEU A 23 -0.71 -3.48 -7.14
CA LEU A 23 -1.94 -3.50 -6.37
C LEU A 23 -3.16 -3.06 -7.18
N ASN A 24 -3.03 -2.03 -8.02
CA ASN A 24 -4.11 -1.57 -8.91
C ASN A 24 -4.50 -2.62 -9.95
N ALA A 25 -3.53 -3.40 -10.42
CA ALA A 25 -3.74 -4.48 -11.38
C ALA A 25 -4.12 -5.81 -10.72
N GLU A 26 -4.25 -5.85 -9.39
CA GLU A 26 -4.49 -7.06 -8.59
C GLU A 26 -3.46 -8.19 -8.84
N LYS A 27 -2.23 -7.79 -9.18
CA LYS A 27 -1.08 -8.69 -9.36
C LYS A 27 -0.40 -8.96 -8.02
N TRP A 28 -1.08 -9.72 -7.17
CA TRP A 28 -0.69 -9.94 -5.78
C TRP A 28 0.69 -10.57 -5.61
N ASN A 29 1.04 -11.52 -6.46
CA ASN A 29 2.35 -12.17 -6.43
C ASN A 29 3.46 -11.20 -6.84
N ASP A 30 3.21 -10.36 -7.85
CA ASP A 30 4.18 -9.35 -8.30
C ASP A 30 4.43 -8.32 -7.17
N TYR A 31 3.38 -7.92 -6.46
CA TYR A 31 3.54 -7.07 -5.27
C TYR A 31 4.40 -7.73 -4.20
N LEU A 32 4.18 -9.03 -3.92
CA LEU A 32 4.97 -9.77 -2.92
C LEU A 32 6.45 -9.89 -3.30
N GLU A 33 6.78 -9.93 -4.60
CA GLU A 33 8.18 -9.93 -5.05
C GLU A 33 8.90 -8.58 -4.82
N LEU A 34 8.15 -7.52 -4.54
CA LEU A 34 8.71 -6.23 -4.11
C LEU A 34 9.02 -6.19 -2.60
N CYS A 35 8.52 -7.15 -1.84
CA CYS A 35 8.62 -7.21 -0.39
C CYS A 35 9.76 -8.12 0.05
N ASP A 36 10.44 -7.75 1.12
CA ASP A 36 11.45 -8.59 1.76
C ASP A 36 10.78 -9.79 2.45
N LYS A 37 11.08 -10.99 1.97
CA LYS A 37 10.44 -12.23 2.46
C LYS A 37 10.70 -12.54 3.92
N ALA A 38 11.82 -12.05 4.47
CA ALA A 38 12.25 -12.37 5.83
C ALA A 38 11.71 -11.39 6.88
N VAL A 39 11.61 -10.11 6.53
CA VAL A 39 11.36 -9.06 7.54
C VAL A 39 10.14 -8.18 7.22
N PHE A 40 9.50 -8.37 6.06
CA PHE A 40 8.39 -7.51 5.66
C PHE A 40 7.26 -7.51 6.68
N ASN A 41 6.84 -6.31 7.08
CA ASN A 41 5.67 -6.07 7.90
C ASN A 41 4.76 -5.04 7.24
N TYR A 42 3.49 -5.38 7.14
CA TYR A 42 2.43 -4.54 6.57
C TYR A 42 1.40 -4.22 7.63
N SER A 43 1.04 -2.95 7.78
CA SER A 43 -0.03 -2.56 8.68
C SER A 43 -0.90 -1.45 8.11
N ILE A 44 -2.18 -1.45 8.49
CA ILE A 44 -3.13 -0.37 8.26
C ILE A 44 -3.52 0.20 9.61
N VAL A 45 -3.27 1.48 9.79
CA VAL A 45 -3.58 2.20 11.03
C VAL A 45 -4.36 3.47 10.74
N ASN A 46 -5.15 3.91 11.71
CA ASN A 46 -5.71 5.24 11.69
C ASN A 46 -5.71 5.86 13.09
N TYR A 47 -5.58 7.17 13.17
CA TYR A 47 -5.61 7.89 14.45
C TYR A 47 -7.05 8.11 14.91
N SER A 48 -7.33 7.68 16.16
CA SER A 48 -8.61 7.98 16.81
C SER A 48 -8.42 9.12 17.82
N PRO A 49 -9.02 10.31 17.58
CA PRO A 49 -8.94 11.43 18.51
C PRO A 49 -9.71 11.18 19.80
N GLU A 50 -10.69 10.28 19.80
CA GLU A 50 -11.48 9.92 20.99
C GLU A 50 -10.64 9.22 22.05
N ILE A 51 -9.77 8.33 21.61
CA ILE A 51 -8.85 7.60 22.52
C ILE A 51 -7.42 8.10 22.44
N ARG A 52 -7.15 9.10 21.58
CA ARG A 52 -5.86 9.78 21.37
C ARG A 52 -4.71 8.82 21.04
N ARG A 53 -4.99 7.82 20.22
CA ARG A 53 -3.97 6.84 19.76
C ARG A 53 -4.34 6.24 18.41
N ASP A 54 -3.35 5.63 17.78
CA ASP A 54 -3.57 4.86 16.57
C ASP A 54 -4.36 3.59 16.86
N GLN A 55 -5.31 3.30 15.98
CA GLN A 55 -6.01 2.02 15.91
C GLN A 55 -5.40 1.22 14.77
N CYS A 56 -5.00 -0.01 15.06
CA CYS A 56 -4.52 -0.94 14.05
C CYS A 56 -5.70 -1.76 13.50
N TRP A 57 -6.02 -1.55 12.22
CA TRP A 57 -7.07 -2.32 11.55
C TRP A 57 -6.55 -3.65 11.02
N MET A 58 -5.29 -3.67 10.60
CA MET A 58 -4.64 -4.85 10.06
C MET A 58 -3.14 -4.77 10.33
N GLU A 59 -2.55 -5.90 10.70
CA GLU A 59 -1.10 -6.08 10.73
C GLU A 59 -0.77 -7.51 10.28
N ARG A 60 0.14 -7.65 9.34
CA ARG A 60 0.57 -8.93 8.77
C ARG A 60 2.05 -8.91 8.44
N ASP A 61 2.71 -10.02 8.70
CA ASP A 61 4.01 -10.32 8.11
C ASP A 61 3.85 -10.77 6.64
N TYR A 62 4.95 -11.08 5.98
CA TYR A 62 4.95 -11.55 4.59
C TYR A 62 4.03 -12.76 4.38
N LYS A 63 4.10 -13.77 5.25
CA LYS A 63 3.30 -15.00 5.14
C LYS A 63 1.82 -14.73 5.37
N GLY A 64 1.51 -13.92 6.35
CA GLY A 64 0.13 -13.53 6.65
C GLY A 64 -0.50 -12.71 5.51
N LEU A 65 0.26 -11.80 4.90
CA LEU A 65 -0.21 -11.04 3.75
C LEU A 65 -0.41 -11.93 2.52
N LYS A 66 0.53 -12.86 2.27
CA LYS A 66 0.37 -13.85 1.20
C LYS A 66 -0.89 -14.69 1.38
N SER A 67 -1.19 -15.11 2.60
CA SER A 67 -2.41 -15.86 2.90
C SER A 67 -3.67 -15.06 2.58
N ILE A 68 -3.68 -13.75 2.86
CA ILE A 68 -4.80 -12.87 2.46
C ILE A 68 -4.93 -12.84 0.94
N PHE A 69 -3.85 -12.63 0.21
CA PHE A 69 -3.87 -12.59 -1.25
C PHE A 69 -4.38 -13.90 -1.88
N ASP A 70 -4.01 -15.03 -1.31
CA ASP A 70 -4.47 -16.36 -1.79
C ASP A 70 -5.99 -16.56 -1.55
N LEU A 71 -6.56 -15.85 -0.56
CA LEU A 71 -7.99 -15.94 -0.22
C LEU A 71 -8.86 -14.92 -0.97
N LEU A 72 -8.34 -13.78 -1.37
CA LEU A 72 -9.12 -12.71 -2.02
C LEU A 72 -9.96 -13.18 -3.21
N PRO A 73 -9.44 -13.99 -4.16
CA PRO A 73 -10.23 -14.46 -5.29
C PRO A 73 -11.40 -15.37 -4.89
N LYS A 74 -11.33 -15.98 -3.71
CA LYS A 74 -12.31 -16.98 -3.24
C LYS A 74 -13.40 -16.36 -2.37
N HIS A 75 -13.07 -15.35 -1.60
CA HIS A 75 -13.93 -14.82 -0.55
C HIS A 75 -14.40 -13.39 -0.76
N ASN A 76 -13.88 -12.71 -1.77
CA ASN A 76 -14.28 -11.35 -2.04
C ASN A 76 -15.52 -11.32 -2.95
N SER A 77 -16.61 -10.79 -2.44
CA SER A 77 -17.85 -10.57 -3.20
C SER A 77 -17.87 -9.25 -3.97
N ASP A 78 -17.13 -8.25 -3.47
CA ASP A 78 -16.95 -6.98 -4.17
C ASP A 78 -15.66 -7.01 -4.98
N ARG A 79 -15.80 -7.00 -6.30
CA ARG A 79 -14.70 -6.98 -7.27
C ARG A 79 -14.44 -5.59 -7.83
N SER A 80 -14.94 -4.57 -7.17
CA SER A 80 -14.69 -3.19 -7.56
C SER A 80 -13.20 -2.87 -7.49
N GLN A 81 -12.70 -2.27 -8.56
CA GLN A 81 -11.28 -1.93 -8.66
C GLN A 81 -10.92 -0.79 -7.73
N LEU A 82 -9.83 -0.94 -6.98
CA LEU A 82 -9.20 0.13 -6.22
C LEU A 82 -8.01 0.68 -7.02
N THR A 83 -8.01 1.99 -7.25
CA THR A 83 -6.93 2.70 -7.95
C THR A 83 -6.27 3.70 -7.02
N ARG A 84 -4.96 3.56 -6.85
CA ARG A 84 -4.14 4.42 -6.00
C ARG A 84 -3.50 5.51 -6.82
N HIS A 85 -3.69 6.75 -6.39
CA HIS A 85 -2.94 7.91 -6.85
C HIS A 85 -1.96 8.28 -5.73
N ALA A 86 -0.68 8.13 -6.01
CA ALA A 86 0.37 8.27 -5.01
C ALA A 86 1.39 9.33 -5.43
N THR A 87 1.89 10.07 -4.45
CA THR A 87 2.96 11.05 -4.64
C THR A 87 3.96 10.92 -3.52
N VAL A 88 5.21 10.61 -3.85
CA VAL A 88 6.30 10.55 -2.88
C VAL A 88 6.68 11.98 -2.48
N TYR A 89 6.55 12.30 -1.20
CA TYR A 89 6.82 13.63 -0.65
C TYR A 89 8.22 13.74 -0.09
N LYS A 90 8.72 12.70 0.55
CA LYS A 90 10.00 12.74 1.23
C LYS A 90 10.68 11.38 1.19
N VAL A 91 11.97 11.39 0.92
CA VAL A 91 12.85 10.24 1.08
C VAL A 91 14.01 10.65 1.97
N GLY A 92 14.18 9.94 3.06
CA GLY A 92 15.32 10.05 3.97
C GLY A 92 16.15 8.77 3.92
N PHE A 93 17.44 8.85 4.12
CA PHE A 93 18.34 7.71 4.13
C PHE A 93 18.95 7.50 5.51
N ASP A 94 18.99 6.26 5.95
CA ASP A 94 19.78 5.80 7.08
C ASP A 94 20.96 4.97 6.55
N PRO A 95 22.15 5.56 6.48
CA PRO A 95 23.31 4.86 5.93
C PRO A 95 23.84 3.74 6.84
N GLU A 96 23.55 3.80 8.16
CA GLU A 96 23.99 2.79 9.11
C GLU A 96 23.21 1.48 8.92
N GLN A 97 21.93 1.60 8.62
CA GLN A 97 21.04 0.45 8.40
C GLN A 97 20.87 0.11 6.90
N ASN A 98 21.45 0.88 6.01
CA ASN A 98 21.29 0.76 4.55
C ASN A 98 19.82 0.72 4.11
N VAL A 99 19.02 1.61 4.68
CA VAL A 99 17.60 1.74 4.36
C VAL A 99 17.23 3.17 3.97
N ALA A 100 16.16 3.28 3.20
CA ALA A 100 15.46 4.54 2.97
C ALA A 100 14.13 4.54 3.72
N ASN A 101 13.77 5.70 4.28
CA ASN A 101 12.46 5.97 4.84
C ASN A 101 11.71 6.89 3.89
N ALA A 102 10.58 6.45 3.38
CA ALA A 102 9.78 7.22 2.44
C ALA A 102 8.42 7.58 3.02
N LEU A 103 8.00 8.82 2.76
CA LEU A 103 6.65 9.30 3.02
C LEU A 103 5.96 9.55 1.69
N THR A 104 4.87 8.84 1.45
CA THR A 104 4.06 8.93 0.22
C THR A 104 2.62 9.28 0.59
N LEU A 105 2.06 10.33 0.00
CA LEU A 105 0.63 10.58 0.11
C LEU A 105 -0.11 9.69 -0.88
N VAL A 106 -1.23 9.14 -0.45
CA VAL A 106 -2.05 8.25 -1.27
C VAL A 106 -3.52 8.62 -1.19
N THR A 107 -4.15 8.66 -2.34
CA THR A 107 -5.59 8.74 -2.50
C THR A 107 -6.04 7.50 -3.24
N ILE A 108 -7.03 6.81 -2.70
CA ILE A 108 -7.55 5.56 -3.25
C ILE A 108 -8.97 5.81 -3.74
N TYR A 109 -9.18 5.53 -5.00
CA TYR A 109 -10.50 5.58 -5.64
C TYR A 109 -11.02 4.16 -5.84
N ARG A 110 -12.34 4.01 -5.74
CA ARG A 110 -13.05 2.79 -6.10
C ARG A 110 -13.88 3.03 -7.35
N THR A 111 -13.71 2.17 -8.34
CA THR A 111 -14.58 2.12 -9.52
C THR A 111 -15.49 0.91 -9.38
N GLN A 112 -16.79 1.17 -9.23
CA GLN A 112 -17.78 0.17 -8.93
C GLN A 112 -18.01 -0.74 -10.13
N LEU A 113 -17.98 -2.05 -9.90
CA LEU A 113 -18.48 -3.02 -10.86
C LEU A 113 -20.01 -3.14 -10.77
N ASP A 114 -20.61 -3.76 -11.79
CA ASP A 114 -22.02 -4.12 -11.78
C ASP A 114 -22.39 -4.91 -10.51
N GLY A 115 -23.20 -4.32 -9.67
CA GLY A 115 -23.89 -5.01 -8.58
C GLY A 115 -25.22 -5.55 -9.08
N ILE A 116 -25.79 -6.48 -8.33
CA ILE A 116 -27.04 -7.21 -8.64
C ILE A 116 -28.23 -6.27 -8.97
N ASN A 117 -28.15 -4.97 -8.68
CA ASN A 117 -29.27 -4.03 -8.81
C ASN A 117 -28.96 -2.71 -9.51
N SER A 118 -27.81 -2.52 -10.14
CA SER A 118 -27.52 -1.18 -10.64
C SER A 118 -26.78 -1.12 -11.98
N HIS A 119 -27.54 -1.29 -13.04
CA HIS A 119 -27.11 -0.82 -14.37
C HIS A 119 -26.79 0.68 -14.39
N PHE A 120 -27.19 1.44 -13.36
CA PHE A 120 -27.01 2.89 -13.26
C PHE A 120 -25.74 3.30 -12.49
N GLU A 121 -25.17 2.44 -11.65
CA GLU A 121 -24.01 2.74 -10.81
C GLU A 121 -22.72 2.05 -11.28
N SER A 122 -22.84 1.13 -12.22
CA SER A 122 -21.69 0.45 -12.84
C SER A 122 -20.75 1.46 -13.49
N GLY A 123 -19.46 1.36 -13.15
CA GLY A 123 -18.44 2.27 -13.65
C GLY A 123 -18.35 3.61 -12.90
N ALA A 124 -19.18 3.85 -11.90
CA ALA A 124 -19.05 5.04 -11.06
C ALA A 124 -17.78 4.99 -10.23
N THR A 125 -17.02 6.08 -10.24
CA THR A 125 -15.79 6.20 -9.44
C THR A 125 -16.03 7.13 -8.26
N SER A 126 -15.68 6.67 -7.07
CA SER A 126 -15.79 7.44 -5.83
C SER A 126 -14.50 7.40 -5.05
N LEU A 127 -14.30 8.40 -4.18
CA LEU A 127 -13.20 8.40 -3.23
C LEU A 127 -13.44 7.28 -2.21
N PHE A 128 -12.46 6.40 -2.05
CA PHE A 128 -12.51 5.29 -1.10
C PHE A 128 -11.76 5.59 0.20
N ALA A 129 -10.51 6.04 0.10
CA ALA A 129 -9.68 6.37 1.26
C ALA A 129 -8.60 7.39 0.92
N VAL A 130 -8.19 8.15 1.92
CA VAL A 130 -7.06 9.08 1.87
C VAL A 130 -6.13 8.77 3.03
N GLY A 131 -4.84 8.83 2.76
CA GLY A 131 -3.84 8.58 3.78
C GLY A 131 -2.42 8.73 3.26
N LYS A 132 -1.51 8.01 3.89
CA LYS A 132 -0.10 8.02 3.55
C LYS A 132 0.52 6.65 3.77
N TYR A 133 1.52 6.35 2.95
CA TYR A 133 2.43 5.24 3.21
C TYR A 133 3.65 5.77 3.95
N MET A 134 4.02 5.10 5.02
CA MET A 134 5.30 5.25 5.70
C MET A 134 6.07 3.96 5.47
N ASP A 135 7.01 4.02 4.54
CA ASP A 135 7.75 2.86 4.07
C ASP A 135 9.17 2.86 4.62
N VAL A 136 9.64 1.68 5.02
CA VAL A 136 11.05 1.37 5.22
C VAL A 136 11.48 0.46 4.08
N ILE A 137 12.48 0.91 3.33
CA ILE A 137 12.92 0.30 2.08
C ILE A 137 14.39 -0.10 2.21
N GLY A 138 14.68 -1.37 2.02
CA GLY A 138 16.06 -1.88 1.92
C GLY A 138 16.67 -1.52 0.58
N LEU A 139 17.96 -1.18 0.60
CA LEU A 139 18.73 -0.79 -0.59
C LEU A 139 19.85 -1.81 -0.88
N ASP A 140 19.55 -3.08 -0.71
CA ASP A 140 20.53 -4.14 -0.80
C ASP A 140 20.88 -4.49 -2.26
N ALA A 141 22.17 -4.61 -2.55
CA ALA A 141 22.72 -5.09 -3.83
C ALA A 141 22.14 -4.42 -5.10
N GLY A 142 21.78 -3.12 -5.01
CA GLY A 142 21.26 -2.37 -6.15
C GLY A 142 19.81 -2.62 -6.49
N LYS A 143 19.08 -3.39 -5.65
CA LYS A 143 17.65 -3.61 -5.75
C LYS A 143 16.95 -3.12 -4.49
N ALA A 144 16.02 -2.18 -4.64
CA ALA A 144 15.19 -1.74 -3.53
C ALA A 144 14.10 -2.78 -3.23
N ASN A 145 13.79 -2.98 -1.94
CA ASN A 145 12.68 -3.83 -1.50
C ASN A 145 11.96 -3.23 -0.29
N LEU A 146 10.67 -3.53 -0.15
CA LEU A 146 9.87 -3.12 1.00
C LEU A 146 10.19 -3.99 2.21
N LYS A 147 10.71 -3.37 3.29
CA LYS A 147 10.90 -4.02 4.60
C LYS A 147 9.73 -3.77 5.54
N LYS A 148 9.08 -2.62 5.40
CA LYS A 148 7.90 -2.27 6.18
C LYS A 148 7.04 -1.29 5.39
N ARG A 149 5.72 -1.46 5.45
CA ARG A 149 4.75 -0.47 5.01
C ARG A 149 3.71 -0.24 6.10
N VAL A 150 3.59 1.00 6.54
CA VAL A 150 2.47 1.44 7.37
C VAL A 150 1.56 2.29 6.51
N VAL A 151 0.34 1.82 6.30
CA VAL A 151 -0.73 2.59 5.65
C VAL A 151 -1.45 3.36 6.74
N ALA A 152 -1.08 4.62 6.93
CA ALA A 152 -1.68 5.51 7.92
C ALA A 152 -2.82 6.28 7.26
N LEU A 153 -4.05 5.87 7.53
CA LEU A 153 -5.24 6.46 6.93
C LEU A 153 -5.68 7.72 7.68
N ASP A 154 -6.01 8.77 6.92
CA ASP A 154 -6.79 9.91 7.41
C ASP A 154 -8.29 9.55 7.40
N THR A 155 -8.71 8.72 6.45
CA THR A 155 -10.06 8.15 6.40
C THR A 155 -10.30 7.21 7.59
N ARG A 156 -11.36 7.46 8.34
CA ARG A 156 -11.71 6.70 9.54
C ARG A 156 -12.85 5.72 9.35
N GLN A 157 -13.54 5.81 8.21
CA GLN A 157 -14.64 4.94 7.85
C GLN A 157 -14.59 4.66 6.36
N VAL A 158 -14.64 3.39 5.99
CA VAL A 158 -14.85 2.94 4.62
C VAL A 158 -16.27 2.38 4.50
N ASP A 159 -16.94 2.63 3.39
CA ASP A 159 -18.34 2.27 3.18
C ASP A 159 -18.56 0.77 3.01
N ILE A 160 -17.54 0.04 2.59
CA ILE A 160 -17.56 -1.42 2.47
C ILE A 160 -16.36 -1.99 3.21
N GLY A 161 -16.59 -3.01 4.02
CA GLY A 161 -15.52 -3.76 4.68
C GLY A 161 -14.59 -4.36 3.63
N SER A 162 -13.42 -3.79 3.48
CA SER A 162 -12.42 -4.25 2.55
C SER A 162 -11.39 -5.08 3.28
N HIS A 163 -11.14 -6.29 2.78
CA HIS A 163 -10.01 -7.11 3.20
C HIS A 163 -8.81 -6.92 2.26
N TYR A 164 -8.93 -5.99 1.30
CA TYR A 164 -7.83 -5.65 0.42
C TYR A 164 -6.74 -4.89 1.15
N PRO A 165 -5.49 -5.15 0.84
CA PRO A 165 -4.39 -4.25 1.14
C PRO A 165 -4.60 -2.91 0.43
N LEU A 166 -4.44 -1.83 1.16
CA LEU A 166 -4.63 -0.46 0.69
C LEU A 166 -3.32 0.16 0.21
#